data_eb11c97ffdde9a7faf9e4cd511f3907a
#
_entry.id   eb11c97ffdde9a7faf9e4cd511f3907a
#
_cell.length_a   1.000
_cell.length_b   1.000
_cell.length_c   1.000
_cell.angle_alpha   90.00
_cell.angle_beta   90.00
_cell.angle_gamma   90.00
#
_symmetry.space_group_name_H-M   'P 1'
#
loop_
_entity.id
_entity.type
_entity.pdbx_description
1 polymer ?
#
loop_
_entity_poly.entity_id
_entity_poly.type
_entity_poly.pdbx_seq_one_letter_code
_entity_poly.pdbx_strand_id
1 'polypeptide(L)'
;MSEQAQQTPSQRGHLRGIAWALALVPLILLGIIATLIVTTEGGLSELSGPPVEQISIQQITLPELGRIVVAVVNDGPQEVTIPQVLVDEAYWSFSAEPSTTLPRFGRATYTIDYPWVAEEAHEVVLVTELGATFAAEIPVAVQSPQPSTDLFLRFGLVGLYVGIVPIFLGMLWFPFMRRLGTQGMNFVLSLTIGLLVFLAIGTWLDAQEFAAELPAFWQGVPLIVFIALIALGTLIAVSNLRHGQESTPLGIAYRIALGIGLHNLGEGLAIGASFALGEAALGTFLILGFTLHNITEGVGIAAPIVRKNPGLRHFAFLLLLAGGPAILGTWVGGFAFNPVLATIFLAIGVGAILQVVWEVGKLVVRESARLGLPVISWINLGGVTAGLAIMYFTAFLVKF
;
A
#
# COMPACT_ATOMS: atom_id res chain seq x y z
N MET A 1 -6.80 9.37 64.31
CA MET A 1 -7.56 8.16 63.95
C MET A 1 -8.48 8.54 62.82
N SER A 2 -8.07 8.25 61.61
CA SER A 2 -8.86 8.52 60.38
C SER A 2 -9.53 7.22 59.93
N GLU A 3 -10.84 7.16 60.09
CA GLU A 3 -11.71 6.09 59.65
C GLU A 3 -11.74 6.06 58.10
N GLN A 4 -10.97 5.16 57.51
CA GLN A 4 -11.15 4.84 56.07
C GLN A 4 -12.36 3.91 55.95
N ALA A 5 -13.49 4.45 55.51
CA ALA A 5 -14.68 3.67 55.19
C ALA A 5 -14.36 2.66 54.07
N GLN A 6 -14.27 1.37 54.44
CA GLN A 6 -14.14 0.25 53.50
C GLN A 6 -15.44 0.11 52.72
N GLN A 7 -15.44 0.51 51.47
CA GLN A 7 -16.54 0.27 50.53
C GLN A 7 -16.65 -1.24 50.25
N THR A 8 -17.86 -1.78 50.39
CA THR A 8 -18.17 -3.19 50.12
C THR A 8 -18.02 -3.53 48.62
N PRO A 9 -17.63 -4.77 48.27
CA PRO A 9 -17.42 -5.18 46.86
C PRO A 9 -18.60 -4.94 45.92
N SER A 10 -19.84 -4.99 46.45
CA SER A 10 -21.05 -4.75 45.67
C SER A 10 -21.24 -3.28 45.23
N GLN A 11 -20.84 -2.32 46.06
CA GLN A 11 -20.85 -0.90 45.72
C GLN A 11 -19.87 -0.52 44.64
N ARG A 12 -18.70 -1.17 44.58
CA ARG A 12 -17.71 -0.95 43.52
C ARG A 12 -18.20 -1.47 42.14
N GLY A 13 -18.96 -2.56 42.11
CA GLY A 13 -19.58 -3.08 40.87
C GLY A 13 -20.65 -2.13 40.30
N HIS A 14 -21.51 -1.60 41.19
CA HIS A 14 -22.57 -0.68 40.80
C HIS A 14 -22.03 0.67 40.28
N LEU A 15 -21.02 1.23 40.96
CA LEU A 15 -20.36 2.48 40.54
C LEU A 15 -19.61 2.31 39.21
N ARG A 16 -18.99 1.16 38.95
CA ARG A 16 -18.41 0.84 37.65
C ARG A 16 -19.45 0.76 36.55
N GLY A 17 -20.60 0.11 36.79
CA GLY A 17 -21.71 0.04 35.82
C GLY A 17 -22.27 1.41 35.45
N ILE A 18 -22.45 2.28 36.44
CA ILE A 18 -22.91 3.67 36.22
C ILE A 18 -21.87 4.49 35.45
N ALA A 19 -20.58 4.33 35.76
CA ALA A 19 -19.50 5.02 35.05
C ALA A 19 -19.45 4.62 33.57
N TRP A 20 -19.62 3.34 33.24
CA TRP A 20 -19.69 2.87 31.86
C TRP A 20 -20.96 3.35 31.15
N ALA A 21 -22.11 3.39 31.82
CA ALA A 21 -23.35 3.94 31.27
C ALA A 21 -23.20 5.45 30.96
N LEU A 22 -22.59 6.21 31.86
CA LEU A 22 -22.33 7.64 31.66
C LEU A 22 -21.31 7.87 30.53
N ALA A 23 -20.34 6.97 30.33
CA ALA A 23 -19.39 7.06 29.22
C ALA A 23 -20.05 6.84 27.84
N LEU A 24 -21.19 6.15 27.76
CA LEU A 24 -21.95 5.96 26.52
C LEU A 24 -22.83 7.19 26.16
N VAL A 25 -23.18 8.04 27.13
CA VAL A 25 -24.05 9.20 26.90
C VAL A 25 -23.51 10.14 25.81
N PRO A 26 -22.22 10.53 25.79
CA PRO A 26 -21.69 11.37 24.71
C PRO A 26 -21.79 10.72 23.33
N LEU A 27 -21.60 9.39 23.24
CA LEU A 27 -21.72 8.65 21.98
C LEU A 27 -23.17 8.59 21.50
N ILE A 28 -24.12 8.40 22.41
CA ILE A 28 -25.57 8.42 22.10
C ILE A 28 -25.97 9.81 21.62
N LEU A 29 -25.56 10.88 22.32
CA LEU A 29 -25.83 12.26 21.92
C LEU A 29 -25.22 12.58 20.56
N LEU A 30 -23.98 12.15 20.32
CA LEU A 30 -23.32 12.30 19.03
C LEU A 30 -24.10 11.57 17.92
N GLY A 31 -24.58 10.35 18.20
CA GLY A 31 -25.42 9.59 17.26
C GLY A 31 -26.74 10.30 16.96
N ILE A 32 -27.39 10.85 17.96
CA ILE A 32 -28.64 11.64 17.79
C ILE A 32 -28.37 12.91 16.96
N ILE A 33 -27.30 13.65 17.27
CA ILE A 33 -26.94 14.85 16.53
C ILE A 33 -26.57 14.52 15.09
N ALA A 34 -25.79 13.47 14.86
CA ALA A 34 -25.43 13.02 13.53
C ALA A 34 -26.69 12.61 12.73
N THR A 35 -27.61 11.87 13.35
CA THR A 35 -28.87 11.50 12.72
C THR A 35 -29.73 12.71 12.38
N LEU A 36 -29.85 13.68 13.30
CA LEU A 36 -30.55 14.93 13.04
C LEU A 36 -29.94 15.70 11.89
N ILE A 37 -28.62 15.85 11.86
CA ILE A 37 -27.91 16.54 10.77
C ILE A 37 -28.18 15.85 9.43
N VAL A 38 -28.10 14.51 9.38
CA VAL A 38 -28.32 13.74 8.15
C VAL A 38 -29.79 13.81 7.70
N THR A 39 -30.75 13.72 8.62
CA THR A 39 -32.18 13.70 8.27
C THR A 39 -32.78 15.07 7.99
N THR A 40 -32.18 16.14 8.53
CA THR A 40 -32.63 17.52 8.32
C THR A 40 -31.71 18.31 7.38
N GLU A 41 -30.70 17.64 6.78
CA GLU A 41 -29.66 18.32 5.96
C GLU A 41 -29.04 19.53 6.68
N GLY A 42 -28.89 19.41 8.01
CA GLY A 42 -28.41 20.49 8.87
C GLY A 42 -29.41 21.66 9.05
N GLY A 43 -30.68 21.49 8.65
CA GLY A 43 -31.71 22.54 8.67
C GLY A 43 -31.56 23.58 7.57
N LEU A 44 -30.73 23.32 6.56
CA LEU A 44 -30.38 24.25 5.48
C LEU A 44 -30.83 23.74 4.08
N SER A 45 -31.75 22.77 4.03
CA SER A 45 -32.25 22.16 2.78
C SER A 45 -32.79 23.19 1.78
N GLU A 46 -33.37 24.30 2.26
CA GLU A 46 -33.85 25.37 1.39
C GLU A 46 -32.72 26.23 0.75
N LEU A 47 -31.49 26.11 1.29
CA LEU A 47 -30.29 26.81 0.78
C LEU A 47 -29.40 25.89 -0.06
N SER A 48 -29.79 24.61 -0.20
CA SER A 48 -29.06 23.64 -1.02
C SER A 48 -29.12 24.06 -2.49
N GLY A 49 -27.97 24.26 -3.11
CA GLY A 49 -27.85 24.45 -4.55
C GLY A 49 -28.27 23.16 -5.33
N PRO A 50 -28.14 23.13 -6.65
CA PRO A 50 -28.36 21.93 -7.44
C PRO A 50 -27.48 20.78 -6.90
N PRO A 51 -27.95 19.52 -6.94
CA PRO A 51 -27.21 18.38 -6.44
C PRO A 51 -25.83 18.31 -7.09
N VAL A 52 -24.80 18.09 -6.28
CA VAL A 52 -23.44 17.87 -6.78
C VAL A 52 -23.36 16.43 -7.26
N GLU A 53 -23.39 16.25 -8.56
CA GLU A 53 -23.13 14.98 -9.21
C GLU A 53 -21.63 14.67 -9.13
N GLN A 54 -21.28 13.44 -8.81
CA GLN A 54 -19.89 13.00 -8.77
C GLN A 54 -19.80 11.54 -9.15
N ILE A 55 -19.10 11.28 -10.25
CA ILE A 55 -18.82 9.94 -10.76
C ILE A 55 -17.32 9.71 -10.71
N SER A 56 -16.94 8.57 -10.16
CA SER A 56 -15.55 8.10 -10.18
C SER A 56 -15.41 6.97 -11.19
N ILE A 57 -14.56 7.18 -12.20
CA ILE A 57 -14.17 6.14 -13.16
C ILE A 57 -13.11 5.30 -12.48
N GLN A 58 -13.41 4.02 -12.26
CA GLN A 58 -12.56 3.11 -11.48
C GLN A 58 -11.56 2.37 -12.34
N GLN A 59 -11.96 2.04 -13.57
CA GLN A 59 -11.14 1.28 -14.49
C GLN A 59 -11.66 1.43 -15.91
N ILE A 60 -10.75 1.52 -16.88
CA ILE A 60 -11.04 1.36 -18.28
C ILE A 60 -10.27 0.15 -18.79
N THR A 61 -10.95 -0.74 -19.50
CA THR A 61 -10.33 -1.91 -20.12
C THR A 61 -10.70 -1.98 -21.60
N LEU A 62 -9.78 -2.54 -22.38
CA LEU A 62 -9.92 -2.76 -23.83
C LEU A 62 -9.89 -4.28 -24.09
N PRO A 63 -10.97 -5.02 -23.82
CA PRO A 63 -10.96 -6.48 -23.84
C PRO A 63 -10.70 -7.06 -25.22
N GLU A 64 -11.15 -6.38 -26.26
CA GLU A 64 -10.97 -6.73 -27.67
C GLU A 64 -10.98 -5.49 -28.54
N LEU A 65 -10.48 -5.61 -29.78
CA LEU A 65 -10.56 -4.51 -30.75
C LEU A 65 -12.01 -4.13 -30.99
N GLY A 66 -12.29 -2.83 -30.99
CA GLY A 66 -13.64 -2.30 -31.20
C GLY A 66 -14.48 -2.22 -29.92
N ARG A 67 -13.93 -2.48 -28.74
CA ARG A 67 -14.68 -2.42 -27.48
C ARG A 67 -13.90 -1.74 -26.37
N ILE A 68 -14.54 -0.76 -25.72
CA ILE A 68 -14.06 -0.10 -24.49
C ILE A 68 -15.04 -0.44 -23.37
N VAL A 69 -14.54 -0.82 -22.23
CA VAL A 69 -15.34 -1.13 -21.04
C VAL A 69 -14.90 -0.22 -19.89
N VAL A 70 -15.85 0.54 -19.35
CA VAL A 70 -15.62 1.54 -18.30
C VAL A 70 -16.40 1.16 -17.06
N ALA A 71 -15.69 0.92 -15.94
CA ALA A 71 -16.29 0.67 -14.64
C ALA A 71 -16.38 1.97 -13.83
N VAL A 72 -17.56 2.29 -13.33
CA VAL A 72 -17.84 3.54 -12.61
C VAL A 72 -18.53 3.33 -11.29
N VAL A 73 -18.40 4.32 -10.41
CA VAL A 73 -19.10 4.40 -9.11
C VAL A 73 -19.68 5.80 -8.96
N ASN A 74 -20.93 5.88 -8.53
CA ASN A 74 -21.49 7.15 -8.08
C ASN A 74 -20.94 7.51 -6.71
N ASP A 75 -20.03 8.48 -6.66
CA ASP A 75 -19.39 9.00 -5.45
C ASP A 75 -20.15 10.20 -4.87
N GLY A 76 -21.20 10.65 -5.54
CA GLY A 76 -22.03 11.78 -5.13
C GLY A 76 -23.02 11.42 -4.02
N PRO A 77 -23.61 12.43 -3.39
CA PRO A 77 -24.61 12.26 -2.33
C PRO A 77 -25.96 11.75 -2.82
N GLN A 78 -26.26 11.94 -4.11
CA GLN A 78 -27.56 11.63 -4.71
C GLN A 78 -27.43 10.64 -5.86
N GLU A 79 -28.54 10.14 -6.35
CA GLU A 79 -28.65 9.32 -7.55
C GLU A 79 -28.22 10.12 -8.79
N VAL A 80 -27.46 9.50 -9.70
CA VAL A 80 -26.97 10.10 -10.93
C VAL A 80 -27.34 9.22 -12.11
N THR A 81 -27.87 9.83 -13.18
CA THR A 81 -28.12 9.16 -14.45
C THR A 81 -27.10 9.62 -15.49
N ILE A 82 -26.49 8.67 -16.19
CA ILE A 82 -25.52 8.91 -17.26
C ILE A 82 -26.12 8.47 -18.60
N PRO A 83 -26.79 9.37 -19.32
CA PRO A 83 -27.46 9.05 -20.59
C PRO A 83 -26.57 9.10 -21.81
N GLN A 84 -25.35 9.64 -21.70
CA GLN A 84 -24.48 9.87 -22.84
C GLN A 84 -23.03 9.53 -22.53
N VAL A 85 -22.35 8.95 -23.52
CA VAL A 85 -20.91 8.68 -23.50
C VAL A 85 -20.28 9.22 -24.76
N LEU A 86 -19.17 9.94 -24.63
CA LEU A 86 -18.34 10.37 -25.75
C LEU A 86 -17.02 9.61 -25.72
N VAL A 87 -16.50 9.35 -26.90
CA VAL A 87 -15.11 8.92 -27.09
C VAL A 87 -14.53 9.84 -28.18
N ASP A 88 -13.40 10.48 -27.86
CA ASP A 88 -12.72 11.44 -28.75
C ASP A 88 -13.70 12.52 -29.29
N GLU A 89 -14.39 13.17 -28.33
CA GLU A 89 -15.37 14.25 -28.60
C GLU A 89 -16.64 13.84 -29.35
N ALA A 90 -16.79 12.57 -29.77
CA ALA A 90 -17.95 12.06 -30.47
C ALA A 90 -18.85 11.19 -29.60
N TYR A 91 -20.19 11.32 -29.80
CA TYR A 91 -21.16 10.46 -29.11
C TYR A 91 -21.15 9.03 -29.64
N TRP A 92 -21.10 8.06 -28.74
CA TRP A 92 -21.13 6.64 -29.09
C TRP A 92 -22.25 5.91 -28.38
N SER A 93 -22.75 4.87 -29.04
CA SER A 93 -23.71 3.94 -28.43
C SER A 93 -23.01 3.08 -27.40
N PHE A 94 -23.69 2.81 -26.30
CA PHE A 94 -23.18 2.00 -25.20
C PHE A 94 -24.28 1.15 -24.58
N SER A 95 -23.91 0.15 -23.85
CA SER A 95 -24.75 -0.57 -22.90
C SER A 95 -24.24 -0.36 -21.47
N ALA A 96 -25.16 -0.26 -20.51
CA ALA A 96 -24.81 -0.10 -19.09
C ALA A 96 -25.42 -1.21 -18.24
N GLU A 97 -24.61 -1.86 -17.45
CA GLU A 97 -25.04 -2.90 -16.52
C GLU A 97 -24.66 -2.51 -15.07
N PRO A 98 -25.57 -2.55 -14.10
CA PRO A 98 -26.99 -2.97 -14.20
C PRO A 98 -27.94 -1.88 -14.74
N SER A 99 -27.54 -0.60 -14.76
CA SER A 99 -28.38 0.54 -15.18
C SER A 99 -27.52 1.77 -15.50
N THR A 100 -28.08 2.70 -16.28
CA THR A 100 -27.52 4.06 -16.47
C THR A 100 -27.77 4.97 -15.28
N THR A 101 -28.74 4.62 -14.41
CA THR A 101 -29.08 5.37 -13.21
C THR A 101 -28.43 4.68 -12.01
N LEU A 102 -27.58 5.39 -11.32
CA LEU A 102 -26.75 4.89 -10.23
C LEU A 102 -27.15 5.53 -8.91
N PRO A 103 -27.69 4.77 -7.95
CA PRO A 103 -27.91 5.28 -6.60
C PRO A 103 -26.56 5.63 -5.96
N ARG A 104 -26.58 6.33 -4.85
CA ARG A 104 -25.38 6.64 -4.08
C ARG A 104 -24.57 5.37 -3.81
N PHE A 105 -23.25 5.40 -4.12
CA PHE A 105 -22.33 4.26 -4.11
C PHE A 105 -22.69 3.13 -5.10
N GLY A 106 -23.68 3.35 -5.96
CA GLY A 106 -24.02 2.44 -7.02
C GLY A 106 -22.88 2.31 -8.02
N ARG A 107 -22.74 1.12 -8.59
CA ARG A 107 -21.72 0.80 -9.59
C ARG A 107 -22.38 0.37 -10.88
N ALA A 108 -21.74 0.73 -12.00
CA ALA A 108 -22.11 0.18 -13.30
C ALA A 108 -20.87 -0.01 -14.18
N THR A 109 -21.06 -0.86 -15.18
CA THR A 109 -20.09 -1.07 -16.24
C THR A 109 -20.69 -0.59 -17.55
N TYR A 110 -20.02 0.33 -18.21
CA TYR A 110 -20.40 0.87 -19.53
C TYR A 110 -19.58 0.15 -20.58
N THR A 111 -20.23 -0.51 -21.51
CA THR A 111 -19.60 -1.15 -22.68
C THR A 111 -19.88 -0.31 -23.90
N ILE A 112 -18.84 0.18 -24.57
CA ILE A 112 -18.88 1.10 -25.69
C ILE A 112 -18.29 0.37 -26.90
N ASP A 113 -19.06 0.25 -27.96
CA ASP A 113 -18.60 -0.31 -29.23
C ASP A 113 -17.89 0.79 -30.02
N TYR A 114 -16.59 0.96 -29.76
CA TYR A 114 -15.72 1.98 -30.35
C TYR A 114 -14.51 1.35 -31.04
N PRO A 115 -14.23 1.61 -32.32
CA PRO A 115 -13.12 1.04 -33.06
C PRO A 115 -11.80 1.75 -32.73
N TRP A 116 -11.34 1.60 -31.47
CA TRP A 116 -10.10 2.18 -31.00
C TRP A 116 -8.89 1.69 -31.82
N VAL A 117 -7.89 2.57 -31.98
CA VAL A 117 -6.67 2.28 -32.72
C VAL A 117 -5.54 1.97 -31.72
N ALA A 118 -4.82 0.88 -31.98
CA ALA A 118 -3.70 0.49 -31.13
C ALA A 118 -2.61 1.57 -31.14
N GLU A 119 -2.01 1.79 -29.95
CA GLU A 119 -0.94 2.76 -29.71
C GLU A 119 -1.38 4.24 -29.79
N GLU A 120 -2.66 4.54 -30.05
CA GLU A 120 -3.20 5.89 -30.00
C GLU A 120 -3.77 6.21 -28.61
N ALA A 121 -3.83 7.51 -28.28
CA ALA A 121 -4.51 7.99 -27.08
C ALA A 121 -6.00 8.19 -27.39
N HIS A 122 -6.86 7.87 -26.42
CA HIS A 122 -8.30 8.10 -26.50
C HIS A 122 -8.80 8.73 -25.20
N GLU A 123 -9.84 9.56 -25.29
CA GLU A 123 -10.52 10.14 -24.13
C GLU A 123 -11.96 9.62 -24.07
N VAL A 124 -12.35 9.11 -22.91
CA VAL A 124 -13.74 8.72 -22.64
C VAL A 124 -14.36 9.73 -21.71
N VAL A 125 -15.51 10.29 -22.09
CA VAL A 125 -16.25 11.27 -21.30
C VAL A 125 -17.66 10.77 -21.03
N LEU A 126 -18.02 10.68 -19.76
CA LEU A 126 -19.36 10.36 -19.28
C LEU A 126 -20.11 11.67 -19.04
N VAL A 127 -21.30 11.81 -19.59
CA VAL A 127 -22.14 13.01 -19.45
C VAL A 127 -23.39 12.64 -18.66
N THR A 128 -23.66 13.37 -17.59
CA THR A 128 -24.83 13.14 -16.75
C THR A 128 -26.07 13.87 -17.31
N GLU A 129 -27.24 13.55 -16.78
CA GLU A 129 -28.51 14.19 -17.16
C GLU A 129 -28.49 15.70 -16.86
N LEU A 130 -27.80 16.15 -15.81
CA LEU A 130 -27.65 17.56 -15.48
C LEU A 130 -26.51 18.25 -16.26
N GLY A 131 -25.80 17.52 -17.11
CA GLY A 131 -24.73 18.06 -17.97
C GLY A 131 -23.36 18.10 -17.31
N ALA A 132 -23.16 17.47 -16.15
CA ALA A 132 -21.82 17.29 -15.61
C ALA A 132 -21.04 16.26 -16.44
N THR A 133 -19.74 16.50 -16.61
CA THR A 133 -18.85 15.64 -17.41
C THR A 133 -17.75 15.05 -16.56
N PHE A 134 -17.47 13.75 -16.77
CA PHE A 134 -16.40 13.01 -16.10
C PHE A 134 -15.57 12.33 -17.16
N ALA A 135 -14.32 12.79 -17.31
CA ALA A 135 -13.40 12.34 -18.33
C ALA A 135 -12.33 11.42 -17.75
N ALA A 136 -11.90 10.45 -18.56
CA ALA A 136 -10.70 9.67 -18.30
C ALA A 136 -9.97 9.40 -19.62
N GLU A 137 -8.66 9.57 -19.60
CA GLU A 137 -7.76 9.37 -20.72
C GLU A 137 -7.25 7.93 -20.75
N ILE A 138 -7.16 7.35 -21.94
CA ILE A 138 -6.42 6.14 -22.28
C ILE A 138 -5.14 6.60 -22.99
N PRO A 139 -4.01 6.76 -22.30
CA PRO A 139 -2.82 7.40 -22.88
C PRO A 139 -2.24 6.63 -24.06
N VAL A 140 -2.35 5.30 -24.00
CA VAL A 140 -1.93 4.38 -25.06
C VAL A 140 -2.93 3.22 -25.10
N ALA A 141 -3.69 3.11 -26.18
CA ALA A 141 -4.65 2.03 -26.34
C ALA A 141 -3.94 0.70 -26.62
N VAL A 142 -3.94 -0.18 -25.62
CA VAL A 142 -3.40 -1.54 -25.71
C VAL A 142 -4.47 -2.50 -25.24
N GLN A 143 -4.64 -3.62 -25.96
CA GLN A 143 -5.61 -4.62 -25.56
C GLN A 143 -5.31 -5.11 -24.14
N SER A 144 -6.31 -5.04 -23.27
CA SER A 144 -6.18 -5.50 -21.88
C SER A 144 -5.85 -6.98 -21.81
N PRO A 145 -4.88 -7.38 -20.99
CA PRO A 145 -4.46 -8.76 -20.88
C PRO A 145 -5.63 -9.67 -20.47
N GLN A 146 -5.86 -10.74 -21.24
CA GLN A 146 -6.87 -11.73 -20.89
C GLN A 146 -6.27 -12.83 -20.01
N PRO A 147 -6.96 -13.32 -18.95
CA PRO A 147 -6.47 -14.39 -18.11
C PRO A 147 -6.13 -15.63 -18.94
N SER A 148 -4.87 -16.05 -18.91
CA SER A 148 -4.36 -17.23 -19.60
C SER A 148 -3.27 -17.90 -18.79
N THR A 149 -3.01 -19.20 -19.07
CA THR A 149 -1.92 -19.91 -18.41
C THR A 149 -0.56 -19.28 -18.71
N ASP A 150 -0.35 -18.78 -19.94
CA ASP A 150 0.88 -18.10 -20.32
C ASP A 150 1.07 -16.83 -19.51
N LEU A 151 0.04 -16.01 -19.39
CA LEU A 151 0.08 -14.77 -18.61
C LEU A 151 0.30 -15.04 -17.11
N PHE A 152 -0.35 -16.10 -16.57
CA PHE A 152 -0.13 -16.53 -15.19
C PHE A 152 1.33 -16.90 -14.94
N LEU A 153 1.95 -17.64 -15.85
CA LEU A 153 3.36 -18.01 -15.74
C LEU A 153 4.28 -16.79 -15.88
N ARG A 154 3.98 -15.87 -16.78
CA ARG A 154 4.75 -14.62 -16.96
C ARG A 154 4.71 -13.75 -15.71
N PHE A 155 3.55 -13.50 -15.13
CA PHE A 155 3.44 -12.75 -13.87
C PHE A 155 4.15 -13.46 -12.72
N GLY A 156 4.02 -14.79 -12.63
CA GLY A 156 4.76 -15.58 -11.65
C GLY A 156 6.28 -15.44 -11.81
N LEU A 157 6.77 -15.47 -13.06
CA LEU A 157 8.19 -15.29 -13.38
C LEU A 157 8.68 -13.88 -13.04
N VAL A 158 7.88 -12.85 -13.36
CA VAL A 158 8.21 -11.46 -13.00
C VAL A 158 8.30 -11.32 -11.48
N GLY A 159 7.32 -11.81 -10.73
CA GLY A 159 7.35 -11.75 -9.26
C GLY A 159 8.51 -12.52 -8.65
N LEU A 160 8.90 -13.67 -9.24
CA LEU A 160 10.10 -14.40 -8.84
C LEU A 160 11.37 -13.58 -9.13
N TYR A 161 11.44 -12.98 -10.30
CA TYR A 161 12.59 -12.19 -10.74
C TYR A 161 12.77 -10.93 -9.91
N VAL A 162 11.68 -10.25 -9.55
CA VAL A 162 11.73 -9.02 -8.75
C VAL A 162 11.90 -9.32 -7.25
N GLY A 163 11.19 -10.32 -6.71
CA GLY A 163 11.20 -10.62 -5.29
C GLY A 163 12.31 -11.58 -4.86
N ILE A 164 12.33 -12.80 -5.41
CA ILE A 164 13.22 -13.87 -4.93
C ILE A 164 14.69 -13.65 -5.34
N VAL A 165 14.91 -13.39 -6.63
CA VAL A 165 16.30 -13.35 -7.18
C VAL A 165 17.13 -12.24 -6.53
N PRO A 166 16.68 -10.98 -6.46
CA PRO A 166 17.52 -9.91 -5.91
C PRO A 166 17.75 -10.05 -4.41
N ILE A 167 16.76 -10.46 -3.63
CA ILE A 167 16.94 -10.73 -2.19
C ILE A 167 17.98 -11.85 -2.00
N PHE A 168 17.90 -12.91 -2.79
CA PHE A 168 18.92 -13.97 -2.77
C PHE A 168 20.34 -13.42 -3.06
N LEU A 169 20.48 -12.57 -4.10
CA LEU A 169 21.76 -11.93 -4.42
C LEU A 169 22.25 -11.07 -3.25
N GLY A 170 21.36 -10.31 -2.60
CA GLY A 170 21.72 -9.54 -1.41
C GLY A 170 22.17 -10.42 -0.24
N MET A 171 21.52 -11.55 -0.01
CA MET A 171 21.92 -12.51 1.03
C MET A 171 23.28 -13.17 0.76
N LEU A 172 23.71 -13.27 -0.50
CA LEU A 172 25.04 -13.78 -0.85
C LEU A 172 26.20 -12.92 -0.29
N TRP A 173 25.92 -11.68 0.13
CA TRP A 173 26.91 -10.83 0.81
C TRP A 173 27.18 -11.26 2.25
N PHE A 174 26.42 -12.21 2.79
CA PHE A 174 26.57 -12.70 4.17
C PHE A 174 28.01 -13.14 4.52
N PRO A 175 28.76 -13.92 3.72
CA PRO A 175 30.14 -14.29 4.04
C PRO A 175 31.10 -13.09 4.11
N PHE A 176 30.87 -12.06 3.28
CA PHE A 176 31.63 -10.82 3.32
C PHE A 176 31.32 -10.03 4.59
N MET A 177 30.03 -9.85 4.92
CA MET A 177 29.60 -9.14 6.12
C MET A 177 30.15 -9.76 7.40
N ARG A 178 30.36 -11.08 7.45
CA ARG A 178 30.99 -11.76 8.58
C ARG A 178 32.43 -11.33 8.86
N ARG A 179 33.12 -10.78 7.87
CA ARG A 179 34.49 -10.27 7.99
C ARG A 179 34.54 -8.81 8.46
N LEU A 180 33.40 -8.14 8.49
CA LEU A 180 33.32 -6.75 8.96
C LEU A 180 33.48 -6.68 10.47
N GLY A 181 34.31 -5.74 10.92
CA GLY A 181 34.38 -5.37 12.33
C GLY A 181 33.09 -4.70 12.81
N THR A 182 32.99 -4.43 14.11
CA THR A 182 31.79 -3.83 14.71
C THR A 182 31.42 -2.48 14.09
N GLN A 183 32.40 -1.65 13.75
CA GLN A 183 32.16 -0.37 13.07
C GLN A 183 31.56 -0.56 11.67
N GLY A 184 32.14 -1.49 10.88
CA GLY A 184 31.61 -1.81 9.54
C GLY A 184 30.18 -2.36 9.61
N MET A 185 29.88 -3.20 10.59
CA MET A 185 28.52 -3.71 10.79
C MET A 185 27.54 -2.59 11.17
N ASN A 186 27.98 -1.66 12.03
CA ASN A 186 27.14 -0.52 12.41
C ASN A 186 26.85 0.39 11.21
N PHE A 187 27.84 0.59 10.34
CA PHE A 187 27.67 1.29 9.06
C PHE A 187 26.65 0.58 8.15
N VAL A 188 26.73 -0.75 7.98
CA VAL A 188 25.81 -1.54 7.14
C VAL A 188 24.38 -1.48 7.70
N LEU A 189 24.18 -1.60 9.01
CA LEU A 189 22.85 -1.45 9.64
C LEU A 189 22.28 -0.05 9.43
N SER A 190 23.11 0.98 9.57
CA SER A 190 22.70 2.37 9.33
C SER A 190 22.41 2.64 7.85
N LEU A 191 23.18 2.05 6.94
CA LEU A 191 22.90 2.08 5.51
C LEU A 191 21.53 1.46 5.20
N THR A 192 21.23 0.31 5.79
CA THR A 192 19.91 -0.33 5.66
C THR A 192 18.77 0.59 6.11
N ILE A 193 18.96 1.35 7.21
CA ILE A 193 17.97 2.35 7.64
C ILE A 193 17.75 3.41 6.56
N GLY A 194 18.85 3.95 5.99
CA GLY A 194 18.75 4.95 4.90
C GLY A 194 17.99 4.45 3.69
N LEU A 195 18.27 3.21 3.25
CA LEU A 195 17.55 2.55 2.16
C LEU A 195 16.07 2.43 2.47
N LEU A 196 15.71 1.90 3.65
CA LEU A 196 14.32 1.67 4.06
C LEU A 196 13.53 2.97 4.26
N VAL A 197 14.15 4.04 4.76
CA VAL A 197 13.48 5.34 4.89
C VAL A 197 13.12 5.91 3.52
N PHE A 198 14.04 5.84 2.55
CA PHE A 198 13.75 6.26 1.18
C PHE A 198 12.62 5.42 0.57
N LEU A 199 12.68 4.11 0.78
CA LEU A 199 11.66 3.17 0.31
C LEU A 199 10.28 3.46 0.92
N ALA A 200 10.21 3.74 2.23
CA ALA A 200 8.95 4.11 2.88
C ALA A 200 8.31 5.36 2.26
N ILE A 201 9.15 6.35 1.88
CA ILE A 201 8.67 7.56 1.20
C ILE A 201 8.15 7.22 -0.21
N GLY A 202 8.89 6.41 -0.98
CA GLY A 202 8.46 5.95 -2.31
C GLY A 202 7.12 5.22 -2.24
N THR A 203 7.03 4.17 -1.41
CA THR A 203 5.78 3.40 -1.22
C THR A 203 4.61 4.26 -0.76
N TRP A 204 4.88 5.29 0.05
CA TRP A 204 3.86 6.27 0.44
C TRP A 204 3.36 7.06 -0.78
N LEU A 205 4.25 7.51 -1.65
CA LEU A 205 3.88 8.27 -2.86
C LEU A 205 3.09 7.37 -3.83
N ASP A 206 3.52 6.13 -4.04
CA ASP A 206 2.79 5.15 -4.86
C ASP A 206 1.39 4.88 -4.29
N ALA A 207 1.28 4.74 -2.96
CA ALA A 207 -0.03 4.59 -2.31
C ALA A 207 -0.93 5.82 -2.52
N GLN A 208 -0.37 7.04 -2.55
CA GLN A 208 -1.12 8.26 -2.85
C GLN A 208 -1.60 8.31 -4.30
N GLU A 209 -0.82 7.82 -5.24
CA GLU A 209 -1.20 7.74 -6.66
C GLU A 209 -2.45 6.87 -6.83
N PHE A 210 -2.44 5.64 -6.32
CA PHE A 210 -3.64 4.78 -6.35
C PHE A 210 -4.80 5.34 -5.51
N ALA A 211 -4.50 6.05 -4.42
CA ALA A 211 -5.53 6.67 -3.59
C ALA A 211 -6.24 7.84 -4.29
N ALA A 212 -5.59 8.49 -5.25
CA ALA A 212 -6.19 9.55 -6.05
C ALA A 212 -7.28 9.01 -7.00
N GLU A 213 -7.21 7.73 -7.37
CA GLU A 213 -8.22 7.06 -8.18
C GLU A 213 -9.43 6.58 -7.36
N LEU A 214 -9.37 6.69 -6.03
CA LEU A 214 -10.46 6.24 -5.17
C LEU A 214 -11.61 7.24 -5.13
N PRO A 215 -12.87 6.75 -5.06
CA PRO A 215 -14.00 7.59 -4.69
C PRO A 215 -13.72 8.42 -3.44
N ALA A 216 -14.19 9.68 -3.40
CA ALA A 216 -13.90 10.63 -2.33
C ALA A 216 -14.32 10.14 -0.94
N PHE A 217 -15.34 9.28 -0.84
CA PHE A 217 -15.78 8.70 0.43
C PHE A 217 -14.72 7.81 1.10
N TRP A 218 -13.74 7.27 0.36
CA TRP A 218 -12.62 6.53 0.93
C TRP A 218 -11.61 7.42 1.64
N GLN A 219 -11.64 8.74 1.35
CA GLN A 219 -10.69 9.70 1.92
C GLN A 219 -9.23 9.22 1.79
N GLY A 220 -8.79 8.95 0.56
CA GLY A 220 -7.56 8.23 0.22
C GLY A 220 -6.36 8.44 1.15
N VAL A 221 -5.90 9.70 1.36
CA VAL A 221 -4.73 9.98 2.24
C VAL A 221 -4.98 9.61 3.71
N PRO A 222 -6.10 9.99 4.37
CA PRO A 222 -6.46 9.49 5.69
C PRO A 222 -6.50 7.97 5.79
N LEU A 223 -7.00 7.28 4.75
CA LEU A 223 -7.03 5.81 4.69
C LEU A 223 -5.61 5.23 4.74
N ILE A 224 -4.67 5.77 3.95
CA ILE A 224 -3.27 5.32 3.95
C ILE A 224 -2.66 5.48 5.35
N VAL A 225 -2.82 6.66 5.98
CA VAL A 225 -2.30 6.92 7.32
C VAL A 225 -2.87 5.93 8.33
N PHE A 226 -4.19 5.73 8.31
CA PHE A 226 -4.88 4.84 9.23
C PHE A 226 -4.39 3.39 9.10
N ILE A 227 -4.30 2.87 7.88
CA ILE A 227 -3.84 1.49 7.63
C ILE A 227 -2.36 1.33 7.96
N ALA A 228 -1.50 2.28 7.57
CA ALA A 228 -0.07 2.24 7.88
C ALA A 228 0.20 2.24 9.38
N LEU A 229 -0.52 3.05 10.16
CA LEU A 229 -0.40 3.08 11.61
C LEU A 229 -0.91 1.80 12.27
N ILE A 230 -2.02 1.22 11.78
CA ILE A 230 -2.51 -0.08 12.27
C ILE A 230 -1.50 -1.18 11.95
N ALA A 231 -0.96 -1.24 10.73
CA ALA A 231 0.04 -2.23 10.34
C ALA A 231 1.30 -2.11 11.20
N LEU A 232 1.84 -0.90 11.34
CA LEU A 232 2.99 -0.60 12.21
C LEU A 232 2.72 -1.05 13.65
N GLY A 233 1.60 -0.60 14.24
CA GLY A 233 1.23 -0.91 15.61
C GLY A 233 1.04 -2.41 15.84
N THR A 234 0.37 -3.10 14.92
CA THR A 234 0.14 -4.55 14.97
C THR A 234 1.46 -5.32 14.91
N LEU A 235 2.35 -4.97 13.97
CA LEU A 235 3.65 -5.63 13.84
C LEU A 235 4.53 -5.39 15.07
N ILE A 236 4.54 -4.18 15.64
CA ILE A 236 5.23 -3.89 16.90
C ILE A 236 4.60 -4.69 18.06
N ALA A 237 3.27 -4.74 18.17
CA ALA A 237 2.58 -5.51 19.22
C ALA A 237 2.92 -7.00 19.13
N VAL A 238 2.83 -7.59 17.92
CA VAL A 238 3.20 -9.00 17.67
C VAL A 238 4.67 -9.25 18.03
N SER A 239 5.58 -8.31 17.72
CA SER A 239 6.99 -8.44 18.10
C SER A 239 7.20 -8.44 19.61
N ASN A 240 6.33 -7.79 20.37
CA ASN A 240 6.40 -7.65 21.81
C ASN A 240 5.63 -8.74 22.59
N LEU A 241 4.78 -9.55 21.93
CA LEU A 241 4.00 -10.62 22.60
C LEU A 241 4.88 -11.69 23.29
N ARG A 242 6.13 -11.83 22.89
CA ARG A 242 7.10 -12.72 23.54
C ARG A 242 7.81 -11.99 24.68
N HIS A 243 7.05 -11.55 25.69
CA HIS A 243 7.58 -10.90 26.89
C HIS A 243 8.59 -11.80 27.59
N GLY A 244 9.81 -11.25 27.89
CA GLY A 244 10.83 -11.90 28.71
C GLY A 244 11.93 -12.67 27.98
N GLN A 245 11.84 -12.90 26.67
CA GLN A 245 12.97 -13.41 25.90
C GLN A 245 13.60 -12.27 25.09
N GLU A 246 14.90 -12.03 25.28
CA GLU A 246 15.66 -11.15 24.39
C GLU A 246 15.43 -11.60 22.95
N SER A 247 15.09 -10.66 22.07
CA SER A 247 14.89 -10.95 20.65
C SER A 247 16.16 -11.59 20.08
N THR A 248 16.08 -12.88 19.74
CA THR A 248 17.24 -13.55 19.11
C THR A 248 17.55 -12.89 17.78
N PRO A 249 18.83 -12.83 17.37
CA PRO A 249 19.21 -12.31 16.05
C PRO A 249 18.42 -12.92 14.89
N LEU A 250 18.14 -14.22 14.98
CA LEU A 250 17.33 -14.92 13.99
C LEU A 250 15.86 -14.48 14.03
N GLY A 251 15.29 -14.27 15.21
CA GLY A 251 13.94 -13.72 15.37
C GLY A 251 13.80 -12.30 14.79
N ILE A 252 14.86 -11.48 14.92
CA ILE A 252 14.91 -10.16 14.29
C ILE A 252 14.93 -10.29 12.76
N ALA A 253 15.76 -11.18 12.20
CA ALA A 253 15.81 -11.42 10.76
C ALA A 253 14.45 -11.87 10.20
N TYR A 254 13.71 -12.75 10.90
CA TYR A 254 12.37 -13.15 10.48
C TYR A 254 11.34 -12.01 10.53
N ARG A 255 11.43 -11.09 11.50
CA ARG A 255 10.55 -9.91 11.53
C ARG A 255 10.86 -8.94 10.40
N ILE A 256 12.14 -8.72 10.13
CA ILE A 256 12.58 -7.93 8.98
C ILE A 256 12.06 -8.56 7.68
N ALA A 257 12.27 -9.88 7.50
CA ALA A 257 11.80 -10.59 6.32
C ALA A 257 10.27 -10.55 6.15
N LEU A 258 9.52 -10.60 7.25
CA LEU A 258 8.06 -10.45 7.21
C LEU A 258 7.64 -9.05 6.76
N GLY A 259 8.25 -8.01 7.34
CA GLY A 259 7.97 -6.62 6.98
C GLY A 259 8.29 -6.35 5.50
N ILE A 260 9.46 -6.80 5.04
CA ILE A 260 9.87 -6.73 3.64
C ILE A 260 8.90 -7.51 2.74
N GLY A 261 8.48 -8.72 3.14
CA GLY A 261 7.53 -9.51 2.35
C GLY A 261 6.16 -8.83 2.18
N LEU A 262 5.66 -8.17 3.22
CA LEU A 262 4.42 -7.40 3.13
C LEU A 262 4.56 -6.18 2.18
N HIS A 263 5.73 -5.55 2.18
CA HIS A 263 6.05 -4.49 1.23
C HIS A 263 6.14 -5.03 -0.20
N ASN A 264 6.89 -6.10 -0.42
CA ASN A 264 7.08 -6.73 -1.74
C ASN A 264 5.77 -7.28 -2.34
N LEU A 265 4.79 -7.61 -1.50
CA LEU A 265 3.43 -7.89 -1.98
C LEU A 265 2.83 -6.67 -2.69
N GLY A 266 2.99 -5.47 -2.12
CA GLY A 266 2.55 -4.21 -2.71
C GLY A 266 3.29 -3.87 -4.01
N GLU A 267 4.60 -4.07 -4.05
CA GLU A 267 5.41 -3.87 -5.26
C GLU A 267 4.99 -4.79 -6.40
N GLY A 268 4.83 -6.09 -6.09
CA GLY A 268 4.32 -7.04 -7.06
C GLY A 268 2.95 -6.64 -7.59
N LEU A 269 2.05 -6.16 -6.71
CA LEU A 269 0.73 -5.68 -7.09
C LEU A 269 0.82 -4.47 -8.03
N ALA A 270 1.67 -3.49 -7.73
CA ALA A 270 1.89 -2.32 -8.59
C ALA A 270 2.40 -2.72 -9.99
N ILE A 271 3.36 -3.66 -10.08
CA ILE A 271 3.82 -4.20 -11.36
C ILE A 271 2.68 -4.89 -12.12
N GLY A 272 1.97 -5.80 -11.46
CA GLY A 272 0.86 -6.52 -12.10
C GLY A 272 -0.23 -5.59 -12.60
N ALA A 273 -0.57 -4.56 -11.81
CA ALA A 273 -1.56 -3.53 -12.13
C ALA A 273 -1.16 -2.71 -13.35
N SER A 274 0.10 -2.22 -13.43
CA SER A 274 0.55 -1.43 -14.59
C SER A 274 0.46 -2.20 -15.89
N PHE A 275 0.79 -3.49 -15.91
CA PHE A 275 0.58 -4.32 -17.09
C PHE A 275 -0.90 -4.58 -17.38
N ALA A 276 -1.75 -4.76 -16.37
CA ALA A 276 -3.19 -4.95 -16.55
C ALA A 276 -3.88 -3.70 -17.11
N LEU A 277 -3.37 -2.51 -16.77
CA LEU A 277 -3.84 -1.22 -17.28
C LEU A 277 -3.24 -0.84 -18.64
N GLY A 278 -2.34 -1.67 -19.19
CA GLY A 278 -1.66 -1.39 -20.47
C GLY A 278 -0.44 -0.47 -20.35
N GLU A 279 -0.05 -0.09 -19.16
CA GLU A 279 1.10 0.79 -18.87
C GLU A 279 2.42 -0.01 -18.84
N ALA A 280 2.74 -0.70 -19.94
CA ALA A 280 3.90 -1.59 -20.02
C ALA A 280 5.24 -0.89 -19.75
N ALA A 281 5.38 0.38 -20.12
CA ALA A 281 6.55 1.18 -19.83
C ALA A 281 6.73 1.35 -18.30
N LEU A 282 5.68 1.78 -17.61
CA LEU A 282 5.68 1.90 -16.15
C LEU A 282 6.00 0.55 -15.51
N GLY A 283 5.33 -0.53 -15.91
CA GLY A 283 5.60 -1.87 -15.40
C GLY A 283 7.07 -2.29 -15.56
N THR A 284 7.70 -1.96 -16.68
CA THR A 284 9.13 -2.25 -16.92
C THR A 284 10.02 -1.41 -15.99
N PHE A 285 9.73 -0.13 -15.79
CA PHE A 285 10.47 0.72 -14.85
C PHE A 285 10.35 0.21 -13.42
N LEU A 286 9.16 -0.20 -12.99
CA LEU A 286 8.94 -0.77 -11.67
C LEU A 286 9.76 -2.07 -11.48
N ILE A 287 9.79 -2.96 -12.48
CA ILE A 287 10.61 -4.18 -12.44
C ILE A 287 12.08 -3.83 -12.21
N LEU A 288 12.65 -2.89 -12.97
CA LEU A 288 14.04 -2.49 -12.83
C LEU A 288 14.32 -1.87 -11.46
N GLY A 289 13.48 -0.91 -11.05
CA GLY A 289 13.62 -0.21 -9.78
C GLY A 289 13.58 -1.16 -8.59
N PHE A 290 12.56 -1.99 -8.53
CA PHE A 290 12.35 -2.93 -7.44
C PHE A 290 13.42 -4.02 -7.40
N THR A 291 13.85 -4.53 -8.56
CA THR A 291 14.97 -5.48 -8.62
C THR A 291 16.25 -4.91 -7.99
N LEU A 292 16.58 -3.64 -8.28
CA LEU A 292 17.81 -3.04 -7.77
C LEU A 292 17.79 -2.83 -6.26
N HIS A 293 16.68 -2.33 -5.69
CA HIS A 293 16.65 -2.09 -4.24
C HIS A 293 16.42 -3.36 -3.42
N ASN A 294 15.73 -4.37 -3.95
CA ASN A 294 15.52 -5.64 -3.28
C ASN A 294 16.82 -6.43 -3.03
N ILE A 295 17.90 -6.16 -3.81
CA ILE A 295 19.25 -6.65 -3.49
C ILE A 295 19.68 -6.12 -2.11
N THR A 296 19.42 -4.85 -1.82
CA THR A 296 19.82 -4.23 -0.56
C THR A 296 18.98 -4.72 0.62
N GLU A 297 17.72 -5.08 0.39
CA GLU A 297 16.86 -5.71 1.39
C GLU A 297 17.40 -7.08 1.82
N GLY A 298 17.92 -7.88 0.86
CA GLY A 298 18.60 -9.13 1.16
C GLY A 298 19.79 -8.96 2.11
N VAL A 299 20.56 -7.86 1.96
CA VAL A 299 21.62 -7.48 2.90
C VAL A 299 21.03 -7.14 4.28
N GLY A 300 19.94 -6.35 4.32
CA GLY A 300 19.25 -5.97 5.55
C GLY A 300 18.72 -7.15 6.35
N ILE A 301 18.13 -8.16 5.68
CA ILE A 301 17.66 -9.41 6.29
C ILE A 301 18.82 -10.22 6.89
N ALA A 302 19.95 -10.28 6.17
CA ALA A 302 21.13 -11.06 6.57
C ALA A 302 21.92 -10.39 7.71
N ALA A 303 21.90 -9.07 7.83
CA ALA A 303 22.71 -8.29 8.77
C ALA A 303 22.55 -8.72 10.25
N PRO A 304 21.34 -8.94 10.81
CA PRO A 304 21.19 -9.35 12.21
C PRO A 304 21.87 -10.69 12.56
N ILE A 305 21.92 -11.61 11.58
CA ILE A 305 22.38 -12.99 11.78
C ILE A 305 23.86 -13.22 11.43
N VAL A 306 24.58 -12.18 11.02
CA VAL A 306 25.98 -12.25 10.57
C VAL A 306 26.91 -12.90 11.60
N ARG A 307 26.68 -12.63 12.89
CA ARG A 307 27.50 -13.22 14.00
C ARG A 307 26.99 -14.59 14.45
N LYS A 308 26.03 -15.17 13.75
CA LYS A 308 25.48 -16.50 14.01
C LYS A 308 25.80 -17.41 12.82
N ASN A 309 25.64 -18.70 13.03
CA ASN A 309 25.74 -19.72 11.97
C ASN A 309 24.37 -20.35 11.74
N PRO A 310 23.41 -19.64 11.12
CA PRO A 310 22.11 -20.22 10.82
C PRO A 310 22.28 -21.28 9.73
N GLY A 311 21.55 -22.40 9.87
CA GLY A 311 21.52 -23.42 8.82
C GLY A 311 20.90 -22.87 7.53
N LEU A 312 21.27 -23.44 6.38
CA LEU A 312 20.77 -23.01 5.05
C LEU A 312 19.25 -22.95 4.95
N ARG A 313 18.53 -23.81 5.68
CA ARG A 313 17.05 -23.78 5.75
C ARG A 313 16.51 -22.40 6.20
N HIS A 314 17.20 -21.74 7.11
CA HIS A 314 16.75 -20.42 7.57
C HIS A 314 16.90 -19.37 6.48
N PHE A 315 17.98 -19.41 5.68
CA PHE A 315 18.12 -18.54 4.52
C PHE A 315 17.02 -18.78 3.50
N ALA A 316 16.69 -20.05 3.20
CA ALA A 316 15.58 -20.39 2.31
C ALA A 316 14.23 -19.86 2.83
N PHE A 317 13.92 -20.06 4.11
CA PHE A 317 12.67 -19.53 4.69
C PHE A 317 12.63 -18.01 4.75
N LEU A 318 13.74 -17.34 5.08
CA LEU A 318 13.83 -15.86 5.06
C LEU A 318 13.63 -15.33 3.64
N LEU A 319 14.24 -15.97 2.66
CA LEU A 319 14.11 -15.62 1.24
C LEU A 319 12.66 -15.78 0.76
N LEU A 320 12.02 -16.90 1.05
CA LEU A 320 10.63 -17.14 0.67
C LEU A 320 9.66 -16.20 1.38
N LEU A 321 9.90 -15.90 2.65
CA LEU A 321 9.06 -14.98 3.42
C LEU A 321 9.15 -13.54 2.91
N ALA A 322 10.34 -13.11 2.52
CA ALA A 322 10.56 -11.75 2.03
C ALA A 322 10.24 -11.60 0.54
N GLY A 323 10.69 -12.52 -0.31
CA GLY A 323 10.55 -12.39 -1.77
C GLY A 323 9.31 -13.07 -2.35
N GLY A 324 8.81 -14.13 -1.70
CA GLY A 324 7.65 -14.90 -2.20
C GLY A 324 6.37 -14.06 -2.38
N PRO A 325 6.04 -13.16 -1.45
CA PRO A 325 4.85 -12.31 -1.58
C PRO A 325 4.81 -11.45 -2.86
N ALA A 326 5.94 -11.07 -3.45
CA ALA A 326 5.96 -10.39 -4.74
C ALA A 326 5.27 -11.18 -5.86
N ILE A 327 5.41 -12.52 -5.85
CA ILE A 327 4.75 -13.39 -6.83
C ILE A 327 3.21 -13.32 -6.68
N LEU A 328 2.75 -13.34 -5.44
CA LEU A 328 1.31 -13.20 -5.16
C LEU A 328 0.82 -11.80 -5.57
N GLY A 329 1.62 -10.77 -5.31
CA GLY A 329 1.35 -9.40 -5.70
C GLY A 329 1.17 -9.25 -7.20
N THR A 330 2.12 -9.77 -8.02
CA THR A 330 2.02 -9.69 -9.48
C THR A 330 0.79 -10.40 -10.03
N TRP A 331 0.37 -11.54 -9.44
CA TRP A 331 -0.88 -12.20 -9.83
C TRP A 331 -2.11 -11.39 -9.44
N VAL A 332 -2.17 -10.88 -8.22
CA VAL A 332 -3.31 -10.07 -7.76
C VAL A 332 -3.43 -8.79 -8.58
N GLY A 333 -2.33 -8.06 -8.78
CA GLY A 333 -2.30 -6.85 -9.60
C GLY A 333 -2.67 -7.10 -11.06
N GLY A 334 -2.15 -8.19 -11.65
CA GLY A 334 -2.37 -8.51 -13.06
C GLY A 334 -3.75 -9.08 -13.39
N PHE A 335 -4.41 -9.77 -12.46
CA PHE A 335 -5.69 -10.46 -12.73
C PHE A 335 -6.89 -9.90 -11.98
N ALA A 336 -6.67 -9.22 -10.87
CA ALA A 336 -7.73 -8.74 -9.98
C ALA A 336 -7.42 -7.31 -9.49
N PHE A 337 -6.88 -6.47 -10.39
CA PHE A 337 -6.55 -5.09 -10.06
C PHE A 337 -7.78 -4.36 -9.51
N ASN A 338 -7.57 -3.68 -8.41
CA ASN A 338 -8.55 -2.81 -7.79
C ASN A 338 -7.79 -1.70 -7.03
N PRO A 339 -8.02 -0.41 -7.33
CA PRO A 339 -7.32 0.70 -6.68
C PRO A 339 -7.42 0.69 -5.15
N VAL A 340 -8.58 0.26 -4.61
CA VAL A 340 -8.77 0.14 -3.14
C VAL A 340 -7.80 -0.88 -2.55
N LEU A 341 -7.68 -2.06 -3.17
CA LEU A 341 -6.76 -3.09 -2.71
C LEU A 341 -5.30 -2.65 -2.85
N ALA A 342 -4.96 -1.99 -3.98
CA ALA A 342 -3.63 -1.44 -4.20
C ALA A 342 -3.24 -0.45 -3.09
N THR A 343 -4.11 0.53 -2.82
CA THR A 343 -3.92 1.51 -1.74
C THR A 343 -3.75 0.83 -0.38
N ILE A 344 -4.60 -0.16 -0.06
CA ILE A 344 -4.53 -0.90 1.21
C ILE A 344 -3.21 -1.65 1.35
N PHE A 345 -2.80 -2.41 0.33
CA PHE A 345 -1.57 -3.20 0.39
C PHE A 345 -0.32 -2.33 0.46
N LEU A 346 -0.25 -1.24 -0.31
CA LEU A 346 0.84 -0.28 -0.22
C LEU A 346 0.89 0.41 1.14
N ALA A 347 -0.27 0.79 1.70
CA ALA A 347 -0.33 1.37 3.04
C ALA A 347 0.15 0.38 4.13
N ILE A 348 -0.21 -0.91 4.03
CA ILE A 348 0.35 -1.97 4.88
C ILE A 348 1.87 -2.05 4.69
N GLY A 349 2.35 -1.97 3.45
CA GLY A 349 3.77 -1.93 3.10
C GLY A 349 4.52 -0.80 3.80
N VAL A 350 3.99 0.43 3.75
CA VAL A 350 4.55 1.58 4.48
C VAL A 350 4.68 1.28 5.98
N GLY A 351 3.61 0.79 6.62
CA GLY A 351 3.62 0.44 8.04
C GLY A 351 4.64 -0.66 8.36
N ALA A 352 4.77 -1.65 7.47
CA ALA A 352 5.71 -2.74 7.60
C ALA A 352 7.17 -2.27 7.46
N ILE A 353 7.48 -1.41 6.49
CA ILE A 353 8.83 -0.82 6.34
C ILE A 353 9.20 0.00 7.58
N LEU A 354 8.29 0.84 8.08
CA LEU A 354 8.52 1.62 9.30
C LEU A 354 8.80 0.72 10.52
N GLN A 355 8.14 -0.43 10.61
CA GLN A 355 8.42 -1.43 11.65
C GLN A 355 9.84 -2.01 11.49
N VAL A 356 10.27 -2.30 10.25
CA VAL A 356 11.64 -2.77 9.98
C VAL A 356 12.67 -1.71 10.35
N VAL A 357 12.45 -0.45 9.98
CA VAL A 357 13.29 0.70 10.39
C VAL A 357 13.43 0.75 11.91
N TRP A 358 12.32 0.57 12.63
CA TRP A 358 12.32 0.49 14.10
C TRP A 358 13.17 -0.66 14.63
N GLU A 359 13.04 -1.87 14.07
CA GLU A 359 13.81 -3.04 14.51
C GLU A 359 15.32 -2.87 14.23
N VAL A 360 15.68 -2.42 13.03
CA VAL A 360 17.08 -2.15 12.66
C VAL A 360 17.65 -0.99 13.48
N GLY A 361 16.86 0.04 13.75
CA GLY A 361 17.22 1.15 14.62
C GLY A 361 17.62 0.69 16.03
N LYS A 362 16.87 -0.24 16.61
CA LYS A 362 17.24 -0.86 17.90
C LYS A 362 18.59 -1.59 17.84
N LEU A 363 18.92 -2.22 16.71
CA LEU A 363 20.21 -2.86 16.53
C LEU A 363 21.34 -1.82 16.45
N VAL A 364 21.15 -0.74 15.70
CA VAL A 364 22.14 0.37 15.62
C VAL A 364 22.40 0.97 16.99
N VAL A 365 21.36 1.22 17.79
CA VAL A 365 21.50 1.71 19.17
C VAL A 365 22.34 0.76 20.02
N ARG A 366 22.08 -0.55 19.96
CA ARG A 366 22.82 -1.58 20.72
C ARG A 366 24.27 -1.68 20.28
N GLU A 367 24.53 -1.67 18.98
CA GLU A 367 25.91 -1.76 18.45
C GLU A 367 26.71 -0.46 18.71
N SER A 368 26.07 0.72 18.62
CA SER A 368 26.69 2.00 18.99
C SER A 368 27.07 2.01 20.48
N ALA A 369 26.20 1.54 21.38
CA ALA A 369 26.50 1.43 22.81
C ALA A 369 27.70 0.47 23.06
N ARG A 370 27.81 -0.63 22.33
CA ARG A 370 28.97 -1.55 22.40
C ARG A 370 30.28 -0.91 21.98
N LEU A 371 30.22 0.06 21.08
CA LEU A 371 31.38 0.82 20.60
C LEU A 371 31.72 2.01 21.51
N GLY A 372 30.87 2.34 22.51
CA GLY A 372 30.98 3.57 23.29
C GLY A 372 30.74 4.84 22.44
N LEU A 373 30.02 4.72 21.32
CA LEU A 373 29.72 5.81 20.41
C LEU A 373 28.29 6.32 20.62
N PRO A 374 28.04 7.62 20.41
CA PRO A 374 26.68 8.12 20.36
C PRO A 374 25.95 7.52 19.14
N VAL A 375 24.62 7.40 19.25
CA VAL A 375 23.78 6.89 18.15
C VAL A 375 23.93 7.79 16.91
N ILE A 376 23.96 9.10 17.11
CA ILE A 376 24.30 10.06 16.05
C ILE A 376 25.83 10.21 16.02
N SER A 377 26.49 9.30 15.30
CA SER A 377 27.92 9.29 15.02
C SER A 377 28.20 9.45 13.53
N TRP A 378 29.41 9.84 13.16
CA TRP A 378 29.81 9.94 11.73
C TRP A 378 29.64 8.62 10.99
N ILE A 379 29.83 7.48 11.66
CA ILE A 379 29.67 6.15 11.07
C ILE A 379 28.19 5.92 10.73
N ASN A 380 27.29 6.19 11.66
CA ASN A 380 25.85 5.98 11.47
C ASN A 380 25.28 7.00 10.49
N LEU A 381 25.66 8.27 10.61
CA LEU A 381 25.24 9.31 9.67
C LEU A 381 25.73 8.99 8.25
N GLY A 382 27.01 8.59 8.11
CA GLY A 382 27.59 8.19 6.84
C GLY A 382 26.85 6.97 6.23
N GLY A 383 26.48 5.98 7.07
CA GLY A 383 25.69 4.84 6.63
C GLY A 383 24.31 5.26 6.11
N VAL A 384 23.53 6.00 6.91
CA VAL A 384 22.19 6.48 6.51
C VAL A 384 22.28 7.30 5.22
N THR A 385 23.22 8.26 5.15
CA THR A 385 23.39 9.10 3.96
C THR A 385 23.76 8.27 2.72
N ALA A 386 24.64 7.26 2.88
CA ALA A 386 24.98 6.35 1.78
C ALA A 386 23.76 5.54 1.31
N GLY A 387 22.94 5.06 2.24
CA GLY A 387 21.69 4.34 1.91
C GLY A 387 20.71 5.22 1.14
N LEU A 388 20.45 6.45 1.62
CA LEU A 388 19.63 7.42 0.92
C LEU A 388 20.17 7.75 -0.47
N ALA A 389 21.49 7.95 -0.59
CA ALA A 389 22.13 8.26 -1.86
C ALA A 389 22.00 7.10 -2.87
N ILE A 390 22.24 5.86 -2.44
CA ILE A 390 22.08 4.67 -3.30
C ILE A 390 20.67 4.63 -3.85
N MET A 391 19.64 4.77 -3.00
CA MET A 391 18.24 4.72 -3.43
C MET A 391 17.88 5.89 -4.35
N TYR A 392 18.36 7.10 -4.04
CA TYR A 392 18.15 8.26 -4.90
C TYR A 392 18.75 8.05 -6.30
N PHE A 393 19.98 7.54 -6.39
CA PHE A 393 20.62 7.27 -7.67
C PHE A 393 19.96 6.12 -8.44
N THR A 394 19.53 5.05 -7.78
CA THR A 394 18.79 3.97 -8.45
C THR A 394 17.44 4.46 -8.96
N ALA A 395 16.70 5.24 -8.19
CA ALA A 395 15.44 5.86 -8.63
C ALA A 395 15.65 6.82 -9.81
N PHE A 396 16.76 7.58 -9.80
CA PHE A 396 17.12 8.46 -10.91
C PHE A 396 17.41 7.67 -12.20
N LEU A 397 18.16 6.56 -12.11
CA LEU A 397 18.49 5.71 -13.27
C LEU A 397 17.25 5.04 -13.89
N VAL A 398 16.20 4.81 -13.10
CA VAL A 398 14.98 4.18 -13.57
C VAL A 398 14.03 5.18 -14.26
N LYS A 399 14.14 6.49 -13.98
CA LYS A 399 13.29 7.54 -14.59
C LYS A 399 13.84 8.08 -15.93
N PHE A 400 14.99 7.65 -16.38
CA PHE A 400 15.64 7.99 -17.66
C PHE A 400 15.86 6.75 -18.53
#